data_94579f8feac9ad4dc2c5770bf014e876
#
_entry.id   94579f8feac9ad4dc2c5770bf014e876
#
_cell.length_a   1.000
_cell.length_b   1.000
_cell.length_c   1.000
_cell.angle_alpha   90.00
_cell.angle_beta   90.00
_cell.angle_gamma   90.00
#
_symmetry.space_group_name_H-M   'P 1'
#
loop_
_entity.id
_entity.type
_entity.pdbx_description
1 polymer ?
#
loop_
_entity_poly.entity_id
_entity_poly.type
_entity_poly.pdbx_seq_one_letter_code
_entity_poly.pdbx_strand_id
1 'polypeptide(L)'
;IFSTDEMGLDEPTDINFRAGSLSVMDVPAAIMGTVKYMEENKNPDIIFIEGQSSLTETGNPHPKGLSAAILFGAMPDAVILCHRPNHPFREPIGISEELKAIEAVEPTKVIGLSINRRNAPDVSLEEIEEKFNLPTVDLHTDSNGGLKRLLQTVLDYVGE
;
A
#
# COMPACT_ATOMS: atom_id res chain seq x y z
N ILE A 1 -0.54 -3.66 13.35
CA ILE A 1 -1.03 -3.71 11.96
C ILE A 1 -2.50 -3.36 11.93
N PHE A 2 -2.88 -2.52 10.96
CA PHE A 2 -4.25 -2.14 10.73
C PHE A 2 -4.69 -2.61 9.33
N SER A 3 -5.65 -3.53 9.30
CA SER A 3 -6.23 -4.04 8.05
C SER A 3 -7.53 -3.34 7.71
N THR A 4 -7.68 -2.97 6.45
CA THR A 4 -8.90 -2.37 5.89
C THR A 4 -9.80 -3.39 5.20
N ASP A 5 -9.44 -4.67 5.24
CA ASP A 5 -10.23 -5.79 4.72
C ASP A 5 -10.36 -6.90 5.78
N GLU A 6 -11.55 -7.46 5.93
CA GLU A 6 -11.81 -8.61 6.80
C GLU A 6 -11.37 -9.95 6.17
N MET A 7 -10.90 -9.93 4.95
CA MET A 7 -10.58 -11.13 4.18
C MET A 7 -9.28 -11.79 4.65
N GLY A 8 -9.41 -12.63 5.66
CA GLY A 8 -8.51 -13.78 5.82
C GLY A 8 -7.05 -13.50 6.09
N LEU A 9 -6.72 -12.54 6.93
CA LEU A 9 -5.42 -12.55 7.55
C LEU A 9 -5.46 -13.60 8.66
N ASP A 10 -4.76 -14.71 8.47
CA ASP A 10 -4.60 -15.78 9.47
C ASP A 10 -3.82 -15.29 10.70
N GLU A 11 -3.15 -14.16 10.58
CA GLU A 11 -2.41 -13.54 11.67
C GLU A 11 -3.23 -12.42 12.34
N PRO A 12 -3.10 -12.28 13.64
CA PRO A 12 -3.83 -11.25 14.37
C PRO A 12 -3.36 -9.86 13.95
N THR A 13 -4.26 -9.12 13.36
CA THR A 13 -4.11 -7.67 13.23
C THR A 13 -4.59 -7.01 14.52
N ASP A 14 -3.98 -5.87 14.85
CA ASP A 14 -4.40 -5.12 16.04
C ASP A 14 -5.82 -4.59 15.89
N ILE A 15 -6.15 -4.15 14.69
CA ILE A 15 -7.49 -3.69 14.31
C ILE A 15 -7.76 -4.08 12.87
N ASN A 16 -8.96 -4.54 12.60
CA ASN A 16 -9.45 -4.70 11.25
C ASN A 16 -10.90 -4.21 11.13
N PHE A 17 -11.26 -3.69 9.98
CA PHE A 17 -12.63 -3.45 9.59
C PHE A 17 -12.74 -3.44 8.07
N ARG A 18 -13.92 -3.77 7.57
CA ARG A 18 -14.17 -3.78 6.14
C ARG A 18 -14.48 -2.38 5.63
N ALA A 19 -13.47 -1.68 5.15
CA ALA A 19 -13.61 -0.32 4.61
C ALA A 19 -14.69 -0.23 3.50
N GLY A 20 -14.80 -1.25 2.66
CA GLY A 20 -15.83 -1.33 1.63
C GLY A 20 -17.28 -1.46 2.15
N SER A 21 -17.48 -1.68 3.45
CA SER A 21 -18.80 -1.67 4.08
C SER A 21 -19.27 -0.27 4.51
N LEU A 22 -18.35 0.69 4.50
CA LEU A 22 -18.63 2.08 4.83
C LEU A 22 -18.95 2.90 3.58
N SER A 23 -19.62 4.01 3.76
CA SER A 23 -19.63 5.07 2.75
C SER A 23 -18.23 5.57 2.50
N VAL A 24 -17.86 5.83 1.23
CA VAL A 24 -16.55 6.41 0.89
C VAL A 24 -16.28 7.70 1.65
N MET A 25 -17.33 8.44 2.01
CA MET A 25 -17.23 9.67 2.80
C MET A 25 -16.90 9.42 4.27
N ASP A 26 -17.22 8.24 4.81
CA ASP A 26 -17.00 7.89 6.21
C ASP A 26 -15.64 7.19 6.42
N VAL A 27 -15.07 6.61 5.37
CA VAL A 27 -13.81 5.86 5.43
C VAL A 27 -12.65 6.70 6.00
N PRO A 28 -12.41 7.95 5.54
CA PRO A 28 -11.31 8.75 6.08
C PRO A 28 -11.44 8.99 7.59
N ALA A 29 -12.63 9.31 8.07
CA ALA A 29 -12.88 9.54 9.49
C ALA A 29 -12.69 8.28 10.33
N ALA A 30 -13.13 7.12 9.81
CA ALA A 30 -12.96 5.84 10.48
C ALA A 30 -11.47 5.45 10.60
N ILE A 31 -10.70 5.64 9.53
CA ILE A 31 -9.26 5.34 9.52
C ILE A 31 -8.50 6.29 10.45
N MET A 32 -8.76 7.59 10.35
CA MET A 32 -8.12 8.60 11.22
C MET A 32 -8.42 8.31 12.70
N GLY A 33 -9.67 7.99 13.03
CA GLY A 33 -10.07 7.61 14.39
C GLY A 33 -9.35 6.34 14.87
N THR A 34 -9.14 5.36 13.98
CA THR A 34 -8.43 4.13 14.29
C THR A 34 -6.94 4.37 14.52
N VAL A 35 -6.28 5.14 13.66
CA VAL A 35 -4.87 5.53 13.83
C VAL A 35 -4.68 6.22 15.17
N LYS A 36 -5.51 7.22 15.46
CA LYS A 36 -5.47 7.93 16.75
C LYS A 36 -5.70 7.01 17.96
N TYR A 37 -6.64 6.08 17.85
CA TYR A 37 -6.87 5.08 18.89
C TYR A 37 -5.64 4.21 19.12
N MET A 38 -4.96 3.77 18.06
CA MET A 38 -3.74 2.96 18.15
C MET A 38 -2.61 3.76 18.78
N GLU A 39 -2.41 5.01 18.40
CA GLU A 39 -1.42 5.91 19.01
C GLU A 39 -1.64 6.07 20.50
N GLU A 40 -2.87 6.41 20.92
CA GLU A 40 -3.20 6.69 22.32
C GLU A 40 -3.18 5.45 23.23
N ASN A 41 -3.55 4.29 22.70
CA ASN A 41 -3.78 3.08 23.51
C ASN A 41 -2.73 1.99 23.34
N LYS A 42 -2.00 1.97 22.23
CA LYS A 42 -0.98 0.96 21.91
C LYS A 42 0.43 1.52 21.93
N ASN A 43 0.57 2.83 21.71
CA ASN A 43 1.84 3.54 21.60
C ASN A 43 2.85 2.80 20.68
N PRO A 44 2.47 2.46 19.46
CA PRO A 44 3.34 1.74 18.55
C PRO A 44 4.44 2.64 17.97
N ASP A 45 5.59 2.08 17.66
CA ASP A 45 6.64 2.79 16.93
C ASP A 45 6.25 2.99 15.46
N ILE A 46 5.54 2.03 14.86
CA ILE A 46 5.10 2.05 13.46
C ILE A 46 3.69 1.47 13.34
N ILE A 47 2.84 2.12 12.56
CA ILE A 47 1.52 1.62 12.17
C ILE A 47 1.54 1.28 10.68
N PHE A 48 1.37 0.00 10.33
CA PHE A 48 1.17 -0.44 8.95
C PHE A 48 -0.33 -0.46 8.64
N ILE A 49 -0.73 0.27 7.61
CA ILE A 49 -2.12 0.35 7.15
C ILE A 49 -2.20 -0.31 5.78
N GLU A 50 -3.07 -1.32 5.66
CA GLU A 50 -3.32 -1.98 4.39
C GLU A 50 -4.10 -1.07 3.44
N GLY A 51 -3.58 -0.89 2.22
CA GLY A 51 -4.31 -0.29 1.11
C GLY A 51 -5.20 -1.32 0.40
N GLN A 52 -6.14 -0.86 -0.43
CA GLN A 52 -7.07 -1.75 -1.15
C GLN A 52 -6.69 -1.90 -2.62
N SER A 53 -6.95 -0.91 -3.43
CA SER A 53 -6.73 -0.96 -4.88
C SER A 53 -5.93 0.25 -5.36
N SER A 54 -5.58 0.26 -6.63
CA SER A 54 -4.90 1.35 -7.29
C SER A 54 -5.76 2.63 -7.31
N LEU A 55 -5.14 3.79 -7.31
CA LEU A 55 -5.79 5.08 -7.55
C LEU A 55 -6.10 5.31 -9.03
N THR A 56 -5.31 4.71 -9.92
CA THR A 56 -5.32 5.00 -11.37
C THR A 56 -5.90 3.90 -12.23
N GLU A 57 -6.14 2.69 -11.71
CA GLU A 57 -6.61 1.56 -12.51
C GLU A 57 -7.94 1.84 -13.22
N THR A 58 -8.09 1.27 -14.42
CA THR A 58 -9.30 1.33 -15.23
C THR A 58 -9.99 -0.03 -15.32
N GLY A 59 -11.26 -0.05 -15.69
CA GLY A 59 -11.99 -1.29 -15.91
C GLY A 59 -12.47 -2.04 -14.66
N ASN A 60 -12.19 -1.54 -13.47
CA ASN A 60 -12.60 -2.19 -12.24
C ASN A 60 -13.96 -1.69 -11.74
N PRO A 61 -14.87 -2.60 -11.31
CA PRO A 61 -16.11 -2.22 -10.66
C PRO A 61 -15.94 -1.64 -9.24
N HIS A 62 -14.76 -1.79 -8.63
CA HIS A 62 -14.51 -1.22 -7.31
C HIS A 62 -14.33 0.30 -7.38
N PRO A 63 -14.91 1.02 -6.41
CA PRO A 63 -14.83 2.47 -6.42
C PRO A 63 -13.37 2.93 -6.17
N LYS A 64 -12.76 3.58 -7.15
CA LYS A 64 -11.42 4.20 -7.02
C LYS A 64 -11.32 5.13 -5.82
N GLY A 65 -12.45 5.75 -5.45
CA GLY A 65 -12.56 6.61 -4.28
C GLY A 65 -12.21 5.93 -2.96
N LEU A 66 -12.31 4.61 -2.85
CA LEU A 66 -11.95 3.91 -1.61
C LEU A 66 -10.46 4.03 -1.30
N SER A 67 -9.57 3.79 -2.28
CA SER A 67 -8.12 3.92 -2.08
C SER A 67 -7.71 5.36 -1.75
N ALA A 68 -8.29 6.35 -2.42
CA ALA A 68 -8.09 7.74 -2.07
C ALA A 68 -8.59 8.07 -0.66
N ALA A 69 -9.77 7.56 -0.28
CA ALA A 69 -10.33 7.76 1.05
C ALA A 69 -9.45 7.13 2.16
N ILE A 70 -8.87 5.94 1.90
CA ILE A 70 -7.91 5.31 2.81
C ILE A 70 -6.67 6.18 2.95
N LEU A 71 -6.11 6.66 1.84
CA LEU A 71 -4.92 7.50 1.84
C LEU A 71 -5.15 8.80 2.62
N PHE A 72 -6.30 9.48 2.40
CA PHE A 72 -6.69 10.68 3.15
C PHE A 72 -6.89 10.43 4.65
N GLY A 73 -7.46 9.29 5.01
CA GLY A 73 -7.69 8.96 6.42
C GLY A 73 -6.41 8.52 7.14
N ALA A 74 -5.52 7.84 6.43
CA ALA A 74 -4.27 7.36 6.97
C ALA A 74 -3.23 8.47 7.14
N MET A 75 -3.20 9.45 6.22
CA MET A 75 -2.16 10.50 6.16
C MET A 75 -0.76 9.92 6.40
N PRO A 76 -0.33 8.92 5.63
CA PRO A 76 0.87 8.16 5.96
C PRO A 76 2.13 8.99 5.76
N ASP A 77 3.11 8.83 6.63
CA ASP A 77 4.45 9.42 6.46
C ASP A 77 5.15 8.86 5.23
N ALA A 78 4.92 7.58 4.93
CA ALA A 78 5.48 6.89 3.76
C ALA A 78 4.54 5.82 3.20
N VAL A 79 4.73 5.49 1.93
CA VAL A 79 3.97 4.47 1.21
C VAL A 79 4.91 3.44 0.58
N ILE A 80 4.56 2.17 0.71
CA ILE A 80 5.08 1.10 -0.14
C ILE A 80 4.04 0.83 -1.22
N LEU A 81 4.39 1.09 -2.48
CA LEU A 81 3.49 0.84 -3.59
C LEU A 81 3.53 -0.65 -4.00
N CYS A 82 2.41 -1.33 -3.83
CA CYS A 82 2.23 -2.69 -4.32
C CYS A 82 1.66 -2.66 -5.73
N HIS A 83 2.40 -3.19 -6.70
CA HIS A 83 1.99 -3.20 -8.11
C HIS A 83 2.00 -4.61 -8.70
N ARG A 84 1.00 -4.92 -9.51
CA ARG A 84 0.90 -6.18 -10.25
C ARG A 84 0.76 -5.91 -11.74
N PRO A 85 1.85 -6.05 -12.54
CA PRO A 85 1.88 -5.66 -13.95
C PRO A 85 0.77 -6.29 -14.79
N ASN A 86 0.56 -7.59 -14.71
CA ASN A 86 -0.42 -8.33 -15.50
C ASN A 86 -1.54 -8.87 -14.60
N HIS A 87 -2.40 -7.97 -14.12
CA HIS A 87 -3.54 -8.38 -13.33
C HIS A 87 -4.63 -9.00 -14.24
N PRO A 88 -5.18 -10.18 -13.91
CA PRO A 88 -6.11 -10.88 -14.80
C PRO A 88 -7.46 -10.20 -15.01
N PHE A 89 -7.84 -9.30 -14.11
CA PHE A 89 -9.15 -8.64 -14.11
C PHE A 89 -9.08 -7.11 -14.08
N ARG A 90 -7.88 -6.52 -14.12
CA ARG A 90 -7.66 -5.09 -13.98
C ARG A 90 -6.61 -4.65 -14.98
N GLU A 91 -6.75 -3.43 -15.46
CA GLU A 91 -5.76 -2.81 -16.33
C GLU A 91 -4.99 -1.75 -15.53
N PRO A 92 -3.86 -2.11 -14.90
CA PRO A 92 -3.03 -1.13 -14.21
C PRO A 92 -2.44 -0.17 -15.25
N ILE A 93 -2.58 1.12 -15.01
CA ILE A 93 -2.04 2.14 -15.92
C ILE A 93 -0.52 2.14 -15.90
N GLY A 94 0.07 1.98 -14.72
CA GLY A 94 1.51 1.88 -14.57
C GLY A 94 2.03 2.52 -13.28
N ILE A 95 3.26 2.18 -12.95
CA ILE A 95 3.89 2.66 -11.70
C ILE A 95 4.04 4.18 -11.72
N SER A 96 4.46 4.77 -12.85
CA SER A 96 4.68 6.21 -12.97
C SER A 96 3.42 7.04 -12.69
N GLU A 97 2.29 6.58 -13.20
CA GLU A 97 1.01 7.24 -13.05
C GLU A 97 0.48 7.09 -11.62
N GLU A 98 0.70 5.90 -11.02
CA GLU A 98 0.30 5.64 -9.64
C GLU A 98 1.12 6.49 -8.65
N LEU A 99 2.44 6.60 -8.84
CA LEU A 99 3.30 7.48 -8.04
C LEU A 99 2.79 8.93 -8.07
N LYS A 100 2.53 9.46 -9.26
CA LYS A 100 1.99 10.81 -9.41
C LYS A 100 0.62 10.99 -8.76
N ALA A 101 -0.24 9.97 -8.85
CA ALA A 101 -1.56 10.01 -8.25
C ALA A 101 -1.48 10.01 -6.72
N ILE A 102 -0.61 9.21 -6.13
CA ILE A 102 -0.37 9.20 -4.68
C ILE A 102 0.09 10.58 -4.20
N GLU A 103 1.13 11.12 -4.82
CA GLU A 103 1.68 12.43 -4.49
C GLU A 103 0.69 13.59 -4.70
N ALA A 104 -0.24 13.44 -5.66
CA ALA A 104 -1.27 14.45 -5.92
C ALA A 104 -2.42 14.41 -4.91
N VAL A 105 -2.69 13.24 -4.32
CA VAL A 105 -3.76 13.04 -3.34
C VAL A 105 -3.31 13.39 -1.93
N GLU A 106 -2.10 12.99 -1.56
CA GLU A 106 -1.54 13.22 -0.22
C GLU A 106 -0.06 13.56 -0.33
N PRO A 107 0.45 14.56 0.41
CA PRO A 107 1.86 14.93 0.43
C PRO A 107 2.69 13.87 1.20
N THR A 108 2.80 12.69 0.65
CA THR A 108 3.54 11.55 1.19
C THR A 108 4.59 11.07 0.19
N LYS A 109 5.55 10.29 0.65
CA LYS A 109 6.58 9.69 -0.22
C LYS A 109 6.33 8.21 -0.44
N VAL A 110 6.44 7.76 -1.68
CA VAL A 110 6.64 6.33 -1.95
C VAL A 110 8.12 6.02 -1.74
N ILE A 111 8.42 5.14 -0.80
CA ILE A 111 9.80 4.80 -0.40
C ILE A 111 10.25 3.42 -0.91
N GLY A 112 9.35 2.65 -1.49
CA GLY A 112 9.68 1.34 -2.05
C GLY A 112 8.55 0.77 -2.90
N LEU A 113 8.89 -0.22 -3.71
CA LEU A 113 7.99 -0.90 -4.62
C LEU A 113 7.94 -2.41 -4.29
N SER A 114 6.75 -2.96 -4.20
CA SER A 114 6.53 -4.40 -4.15
C SER A 114 5.84 -4.84 -5.44
N ILE A 115 6.55 -5.56 -6.30
CA ILE A 115 6.07 -5.98 -7.62
C ILE A 115 5.63 -7.45 -7.57
N ASN A 116 4.35 -7.71 -7.71
CA ASN A 116 3.83 -9.07 -7.82
C ASN A 116 3.98 -9.58 -9.24
N ARG A 117 5.03 -10.38 -9.49
CA ARG A 117 5.35 -10.95 -10.82
C ARG A 117 4.61 -12.24 -11.16
N ARG A 118 3.61 -12.66 -10.37
CA ARG A 118 2.92 -13.95 -10.57
C ARG A 118 2.47 -14.22 -12.01
N ASN A 119 2.03 -13.19 -12.74
CA ASN A 119 1.60 -13.30 -14.13
C ASN A 119 2.55 -12.56 -15.11
N ALA A 120 3.72 -12.17 -14.66
CA ALA A 120 4.71 -11.41 -15.41
C ALA A 120 6.13 -11.76 -14.92
N PRO A 121 6.55 -13.05 -15.06
CA PRO A 121 7.83 -13.50 -14.51
C PRO A 121 9.04 -12.82 -15.17
N ASP A 122 8.88 -12.35 -16.40
CA ASP A 122 9.94 -11.70 -17.19
C ASP A 122 10.15 -10.22 -16.85
N VAL A 123 9.34 -9.66 -15.95
CA VAL A 123 9.52 -8.28 -15.49
C VAL A 123 10.78 -8.20 -14.62
N SER A 124 11.74 -7.37 -15.01
CA SER A 124 12.96 -7.14 -14.26
C SER A 124 12.73 -6.16 -13.10
N LEU A 125 13.07 -6.60 -11.89
CA LEU A 125 13.00 -5.74 -10.70
C LEU A 125 14.12 -4.70 -10.74
N GLU A 126 15.28 -5.06 -11.28
CA GLU A 126 16.45 -4.20 -11.40
C GLU A 126 16.17 -3.01 -12.34
N GLU A 127 15.54 -3.27 -13.49
CA GLU A 127 15.17 -2.21 -14.43
C GLU A 127 14.13 -1.25 -13.82
N ILE A 128 13.17 -1.78 -13.05
CA ILE A 128 12.18 -0.96 -12.35
C ILE A 128 12.88 -0.11 -11.27
N GLU A 129 13.75 -0.72 -10.49
CA GLU A 129 14.50 -0.04 -9.45
C GLU A 129 15.36 1.09 -10.00
N GLU A 130 16.13 0.83 -11.07
CA GLU A 130 16.93 1.83 -11.75
C GLU A 130 16.07 2.98 -12.31
N LYS A 131 14.94 2.61 -12.94
CA LYS A 131 14.04 3.60 -13.56
C LYS A 131 13.41 4.56 -12.56
N PHE A 132 12.99 4.06 -11.40
CA PHE A 132 12.28 4.86 -10.41
C PHE A 132 13.15 5.31 -9.23
N ASN A 133 14.37 4.79 -9.16
CA ASN A 133 15.31 5.00 -8.04
C ASN A 133 14.66 4.68 -6.67
N LEU A 134 13.91 3.58 -6.63
CA LEU A 134 13.19 3.10 -5.46
C LEU A 134 13.53 1.63 -5.21
N PRO A 135 13.85 1.21 -3.97
CA PRO A 135 14.01 -0.19 -3.63
C PRO A 135 12.82 -1.02 -4.14
N THR A 136 13.11 -2.01 -4.98
CA THR A 136 12.09 -2.81 -5.67
C THR A 136 12.24 -4.28 -5.32
N VAL A 137 11.16 -4.90 -4.86
CA VAL A 137 11.14 -6.30 -4.41
C VAL A 137 9.94 -7.05 -4.98
N ASP A 138 9.99 -8.38 -4.99
CA ASP A 138 8.85 -9.26 -5.22
C ASP A 138 8.63 -10.14 -3.98
N LEU A 139 7.71 -9.76 -3.12
CA LEU A 139 7.40 -10.51 -1.90
C LEU A 139 6.68 -11.83 -2.16
N HIS A 140 6.15 -12.04 -3.38
CA HIS A 140 5.44 -13.26 -3.72
C HIS A 140 6.37 -14.40 -4.10
N THR A 141 7.49 -14.12 -4.76
CA THR A 141 8.43 -15.12 -5.27
C THR A 141 9.80 -15.06 -4.59
N ASP A 142 10.17 -13.93 -4.05
CA ASP A 142 11.44 -13.71 -3.36
C ASP A 142 11.32 -14.00 -1.87
N SER A 143 11.35 -15.27 -1.55
CA SER A 143 11.37 -15.72 -0.15
C SER A 143 12.68 -15.40 0.59
N ASN A 144 13.73 -14.95 -0.10
CA ASN A 144 15.10 -14.93 0.44
C ASN A 144 15.69 -13.55 0.73
N GLY A 145 14.98 -12.45 0.55
CA GLY A 145 15.58 -11.15 0.80
C GLY A 145 14.68 -9.95 0.63
N GLY A 146 13.66 -10.04 -0.20
CA GLY A 146 12.80 -8.91 -0.52
C GLY A 146 12.10 -8.31 0.70
N LEU A 147 11.55 -9.14 1.59
CA LEU A 147 10.93 -8.67 2.83
C LEU A 147 11.93 -7.94 3.72
N LYS A 148 13.13 -8.52 3.92
CA LYS A 148 14.16 -7.90 4.75
C LYS A 148 14.62 -6.57 4.18
N ARG A 149 14.77 -6.49 2.87
CA ARG A 149 15.16 -5.27 2.16
C ARG A 149 14.10 -4.19 2.32
N LEU A 150 12.83 -4.54 2.15
CA LEU A 150 11.73 -3.62 2.29
C LEU A 150 11.57 -3.11 3.73
N LEU A 151 11.70 -4.01 4.71
CA LEU A 151 11.71 -3.63 6.12
C LEU A 151 12.87 -2.69 6.45
N GLN A 152 14.07 -2.95 5.91
CA GLN A 152 15.22 -2.06 6.10
C GLN A 152 14.93 -0.67 5.53
N THR A 153 14.33 -0.59 4.34
CA THR A 153 13.91 0.69 3.75
C THR A 153 12.97 1.47 4.67
N VAL A 154 12.02 0.80 5.30
CA VAL A 154 11.10 1.44 6.28
C VAL A 154 11.87 1.92 7.51
N LEU A 155 12.74 1.07 8.07
CA LEU A 155 13.51 1.40 9.26
C LEU A 155 14.48 2.56 9.01
N ASP A 156 15.13 2.60 7.86
CA ASP A 156 16.02 3.69 7.46
C ASP A 156 15.22 5.01 7.36
N TYR A 157 14.03 4.96 6.77
CA TYR A 157 13.16 6.14 6.64
C TYR A 157 12.67 6.68 8.00
N VAL A 158 12.32 5.79 8.93
CA VAL A 158 11.85 6.19 10.28
C VAL A 158 13.01 6.64 11.16
N GLY A 159 14.23 6.18 10.88
CA GLY A 159 15.45 6.53 11.64
C GLY A 159 16.09 7.85 11.24
N GLU A 160 15.65 8.47 10.13
CA GLU A 160 16.08 9.81 9.67
C GLU A 160 15.30 10.91 10.41
#